data_f445de932d27f62412b83f3163a309c8
#
_entry.id   f445de932d27f62412b83f3163a309c8
#
_cell.length_a   1.000
_cell.length_b   1.000
_cell.length_c   1.000
_cell.angle_alpha   90.00
_cell.angle_beta   90.00
_cell.angle_gamma   90.00
#
_symmetry.space_group_name_H-M   'P 1'
#
loop_
_entity.id
_entity.type
_entity.pdbx_description
1 polymer ?
#
loop_
_entity_poly.entity_id
_entity_poly.type
_entity_poly.pdbx_seq_one_letter_code
_entity_poly.pdbx_strand_id
1 'polypeptide(L)'
;MSDESIFINRELSWLDFNRRVLALGKDKNVPLGERIKFLAIYGSNLDEFFMVRVGSLQERANLEQSKTKKEKRENKTNMTAAEQLAAIMPKTAQLQEECDKFYAKALENLAENGYHKVDFDHLTKEEEHLWKKYFQSELFPILSPQIVDNLSLIHI
;
A
#
# COMPACT_ATOMS: atom_id res chain seq x y z
N MET A 1 6.21 -11.42 -37.12
CA MET A 1 5.58 -10.73 -35.99
C MET A 1 6.00 -11.47 -34.74
N SER A 2 6.81 -10.85 -33.88
CA SER A 2 7.30 -11.50 -32.67
C SER A 2 6.13 -11.73 -31.71
N ASP A 3 6.11 -12.90 -31.10
CA ASP A 3 5.09 -13.39 -30.15
C ASP A 3 5.03 -12.56 -28.84
N GLU A 4 5.89 -11.55 -28.71
CA GLU A 4 6.08 -10.70 -27.53
C GLU A 4 4.87 -9.79 -27.23
N SER A 5 3.99 -9.53 -28.21
CA SER A 5 2.83 -8.64 -28.01
C SER A 5 1.64 -9.31 -27.30
N ILE A 6 1.68 -10.62 -27.10
CA ILE A 6 0.56 -11.40 -26.54
C ILE A 6 0.64 -11.47 -24.99
N PHE A 7 1.84 -11.34 -24.44
CA PHE A 7 2.07 -11.49 -23.00
C PHE A 7 2.23 -10.13 -22.30
N ILE A 8 1.60 -10.01 -21.15
CA ILE A 8 1.78 -8.88 -20.22
C ILE A 8 2.77 -9.31 -19.14
N ASN A 9 3.67 -8.41 -18.73
CA ASN A 9 4.56 -8.65 -17.59
C ASN A 9 3.74 -9.04 -16.35
N ARG A 10 4.20 -10.06 -15.64
CA ARG A 10 3.50 -10.64 -14.49
C ARG A 10 3.23 -9.62 -13.39
N GLU A 11 4.18 -8.74 -13.09
CA GLU A 11 4.04 -7.74 -12.03
C GLU A 11 3.07 -6.61 -12.44
N LEU A 12 3.09 -6.21 -13.70
CA LEU A 12 2.11 -5.25 -14.24
C LEU A 12 0.70 -5.84 -14.29
N SER A 13 0.57 -7.11 -14.65
CA SER A 13 -0.70 -7.85 -14.60
C SER A 13 -1.25 -7.95 -13.18
N TRP A 14 -0.37 -8.13 -12.17
CA TRP A 14 -0.75 -8.15 -10.77
C TRP A 14 -1.29 -6.79 -10.32
N LEU A 15 -0.68 -5.69 -10.74
CA LEU A 15 -1.21 -4.34 -10.47
C LEU A 15 -2.58 -4.14 -11.11
N ASP A 16 -2.83 -4.68 -12.31
CA ASP A 16 -4.16 -4.64 -12.94
C ASP A 16 -5.20 -5.48 -12.18
N PHE A 17 -4.77 -6.59 -11.57
CA PHE A 17 -5.63 -7.32 -10.65
C PHE A 17 -5.98 -6.47 -9.42
N ASN A 18 -4.99 -5.88 -8.76
CA ASN A 18 -5.23 -5.05 -7.57
C ASN A 18 -6.06 -3.79 -7.88
N ARG A 19 -5.95 -3.26 -9.10
CA ARG A 19 -6.84 -2.20 -9.60
C ARG A 19 -8.31 -2.64 -9.64
N ARG A 20 -8.59 -3.91 -9.98
CA ARG A 20 -9.97 -4.42 -9.94
C ARG A 20 -10.49 -4.51 -8.51
N VAL A 21 -9.64 -4.85 -7.53
CA VAL A 21 -9.97 -4.79 -6.10
C VAL A 21 -10.29 -3.35 -5.69
N LEU A 22 -9.45 -2.40 -6.08
CA LEU A 22 -9.67 -0.97 -5.83
C LEU A 22 -11.00 -0.47 -6.43
N ALA A 23 -11.37 -0.94 -7.62
CA ALA A 23 -12.62 -0.55 -8.28
C ALA A 23 -13.87 -0.88 -7.48
N LEU A 24 -13.85 -1.95 -6.66
CA LEU A 24 -14.97 -2.28 -5.75
C LEU A 24 -15.15 -1.24 -4.65
N GLY A 25 -14.10 -0.53 -4.25
CA GLY A 25 -14.18 0.61 -3.32
C GLY A 25 -14.95 1.81 -3.89
N LYS A 26 -15.06 1.92 -5.22
CA LYS A 26 -15.81 2.96 -5.93
C LYS A 26 -17.24 2.55 -6.24
N ASP A 27 -17.54 1.27 -6.38
CA ASP A 27 -18.81 0.76 -6.87
C ASP A 27 -19.94 1.09 -5.89
N LYS A 28 -20.92 1.90 -6.33
CA LYS A 28 -22.07 2.30 -5.52
C LYS A 28 -23.05 1.15 -5.21
N ASN A 29 -22.98 0.05 -5.95
CA ASN A 29 -23.79 -1.15 -5.67
C ASN A 29 -23.19 -1.97 -4.50
N VAL A 30 -21.95 -1.69 -4.10
CA VAL A 30 -21.29 -2.29 -2.94
C VAL A 30 -21.64 -1.45 -1.69
N PRO A 31 -22.11 -2.06 -0.57
CA PRO A 31 -22.38 -1.35 0.66
C PRO A 31 -21.19 -0.54 1.16
N LEU A 32 -21.43 0.64 1.74
CA LEU A 32 -20.34 1.59 2.10
C LEU A 32 -19.25 0.97 2.97
N GLY A 33 -19.62 0.19 4.00
CA GLY A 33 -18.64 -0.50 4.85
C GLY A 33 -17.77 -1.51 4.09
N GLU A 34 -18.35 -2.23 3.13
CA GLU A 34 -17.61 -3.16 2.29
C GLU A 34 -16.69 -2.41 1.30
N ARG A 35 -17.12 -1.27 0.78
CA ARG A 35 -16.26 -0.41 -0.08
C ARG A 35 -14.99 0.00 0.65
N ILE A 36 -15.11 0.40 1.92
CA ILE A 36 -13.95 0.75 2.77
C ILE A 36 -13.04 -0.45 3.00
N LYS A 37 -13.61 -1.63 3.21
CA LYS A 37 -12.82 -2.87 3.30
C LYS A 37 -12.03 -3.14 2.02
N PHE A 38 -12.62 -2.95 0.83
CA PHE A 38 -11.90 -3.12 -0.42
C PHE A 38 -10.76 -2.13 -0.61
N LEU A 39 -10.91 -0.88 -0.14
CA LEU A 39 -9.79 0.08 -0.10
C LEU A 39 -8.67 -0.39 0.83
N ALA A 40 -9.00 -0.92 2.01
CA ALA A 40 -8.03 -1.49 2.93
C ALA A 40 -7.33 -2.74 2.36
N ILE A 41 -8.08 -3.63 1.70
CA ILE A 41 -7.53 -4.82 1.02
C ILE A 41 -6.58 -4.40 -0.10
N TYR A 42 -6.95 -3.39 -0.90
CA TYR A 42 -6.07 -2.83 -1.94
C TYR A 42 -4.74 -2.37 -1.35
N GLY A 43 -4.76 -1.62 -0.24
CA GLY A 43 -3.56 -1.13 0.44
C GLY A 43 -2.69 -2.28 0.97
N SER A 44 -3.28 -3.21 1.71
CA SER A 44 -2.57 -4.38 2.24
C SER A 44 -1.94 -5.24 1.16
N ASN A 45 -2.65 -5.46 0.05
CA ASN A 45 -2.11 -6.16 -1.11
C ASN A 45 -0.90 -5.42 -1.71
N LEU A 46 -0.97 -4.09 -1.77
CA LEU A 46 0.11 -3.28 -2.31
C LEU A 46 1.35 -3.33 -1.42
N ASP A 47 1.18 -3.25 -0.10
CA ASP A 47 2.27 -3.40 0.87
C ASP A 47 2.99 -4.74 0.71
N GLU A 48 2.25 -5.85 0.62
CA GLU A 48 2.83 -7.17 0.38
C GLU A 48 3.57 -7.24 -0.96
N PHE A 49 2.98 -6.67 -2.01
CA PHE A 49 3.61 -6.60 -3.34
C PHE A 49 4.94 -5.87 -3.29
N PHE A 50 5.02 -4.73 -2.58
CA PHE A 50 6.26 -3.99 -2.43
C PHE A 50 7.29 -4.75 -1.60
N MET A 51 6.91 -5.29 -0.45
CA MET A 51 7.83 -6.04 0.41
C MET A 51 8.43 -7.25 -0.28
N VAL A 52 7.61 -8.02 -1.00
CA VAL A 52 8.06 -9.30 -1.57
C VAL A 52 8.58 -9.14 -2.99
N ARG A 53 7.80 -8.54 -3.89
CA ARG A 53 8.11 -8.55 -5.33
C ARG A 53 8.99 -7.39 -5.75
N VAL A 54 8.63 -6.17 -5.36
CA VAL A 54 9.40 -4.97 -5.70
C VAL A 54 10.75 -5.02 -5.00
N GLY A 55 10.80 -5.43 -3.72
CA GLY A 55 12.04 -5.63 -2.98
C GLY A 55 12.99 -6.61 -3.69
N SER A 56 12.47 -7.76 -4.13
CA SER A 56 13.27 -8.75 -4.88
C SER A 56 13.75 -8.24 -6.25
N LEU A 57 12.94 -7.43 -6.94
CA LEU A 57 13.34 -6.79 -8.19
C LEU A 57 14.43 -5.74 -7.96
N GLN A 58 14.30 -4.94 -6.88
CA GLN A 58 15.29 -3.93 -6.52
C GLN A 58 16.63 -4.54 -6.16
N GLU A 59 16.64 -5.61 -5.36
CA GLU A 59 17.86 -6.34 -5.03
C GLU A 59 18.54 -6.87 -6.30
N ARG A 60 17.75 -7.46 -7.21
CA ARG A 60 18.26 -7.96 -8.49
C ARG A 60 18.85 -6.85 -9.35
N ALA A 61 18.15 -5.72 -9.50
CA ALA A 61 18.65 -4.58 -10.27
C ALA A 61 19.99 -4.06 -9.71
N ASN A 62 20.13 -3.98 -8.39
CA ASN A 62 21.36 -3.57 -7.72
C ASN A 62 22.53 -4.54 -7.99
N LEU A 63 22.26 -5.86 -7.94
CA LEU A 63 23.28 -6.89 -8.21
C LEU A 63 23.69 -6.91 -9.69
N GLU A 64 22.78 -6.65 -10.61
CA GLU A 64 23.07 -6.55 -12.04
C GLU A 64 23.91 -5.29 -12.36
N GLN A 65 23.60 -4.15 -11.73
CA GLN A 65 24.38 -2.92 -11.86
C GLN A 65 25.81 -3.06 -11.31
N SER A 66 25.98 -3.76 -10.18
CA SER A 66 27.30 -4.03 -9.59
C SER A 66 28.13 -5.06 -10.35
N LYS A 67 27.62 -5.62 -11.46
CA LYS A 67 28.23 -6.71 -12.24
C LYS A 67 28.52 -7.98 -11.44
N THR A 68 27.90 -8.11 -10.26
CA THR A 68 28.07 -9.28 -9.38
C THR A 68 27.29 -10.48 -9.92
N LYS A 69 26.19 -10.21 -10.65
CA LYS A 69 25.40 -11.23 -11.35
C LYS A 69 25.14 -10.83 -12.79
N LYS A 70 25.06 -11.86 -13.65
CA LYS A 70 24.66 -11.68 -15.06
C LYS A 70 23.21 -11.19 -15.13
N GLU A 71 22.94 -10.22 -16.02
CA GLU A 71 21.61 -9.73 -16.32
C GLU A 71 20.64 -10.88 -16.62
N LYS A 72 19.53 -10.95 -15.92
CA LYS A 72 18.49 -11.96 -16.12
C LYS A 72 17.20 -11.27 -16.52
N ARG A 73 16.75 -11.58 -17.73
CA ARG A 73 15.49 -11.04 -18.29
C ARG A 73 14.30 -11.91 -17.91
N GLU A 74 13.16 -11.29 -17.76
CA GLU A 74 11.88 -11.99 -17.60
C GLU A 74 11.56 -12.75 -18.90
N ASN A 75 11.10 -14.00 -18.77
CA ASN A 75 11.05 -14.94 -19.89
C ASN A 75 9.89 -14.72 -20.88
N LYS A 76 8.90 -13.87 -20.59
CA LYS A 76 7.73 -13.61 -21.43
C LYS A 76 7.80 -12.26 -22.12
N THR A 77 8.17 -11.22 -21.39
CA THR A 77 8.24 -9.84 -21.89
C THR A 77 9.68 -9.37 -22.11
N ASN A 78 10.67 -10.20 -21.80
CA ASN A 78 12.09 -9.92 -21.96
C ASN A 78 12.58 -8.66 -21.21
N MET A 79 11.82 -8.21 -20.19
CA MET A 79 12.17 -7.04 -19.38
C MET A 79 13.25 -7.39 -18.35
N THR A 80 14.22 -6.49 -18.17
CA THR A 80 15.17 -6.52 -17.05
C THR A 80 14.49 -6.16 -15.73
N ALA A 81 15.16 -6.36 -14.60
CA ALA A 81 14.64 -5.94 -13.30
C ALA A 81 14.43 -4.41 -13.24
N ALA A 82 15.36 -3.63 -13.77
CA ALA A 82 15.27 -2.18 -13.83
C ALA A 82 14.11 -1.69 -14.71
N GLU A 83 13.91 -2.30 -15.89
CA GLU A 83 12.79 -1.97 -16.79
C GLU A 83 11.43 -2.29 -16.12
N GLN A 84 11.33 -3.40 -15.39
CA GLN A 84 10.12 -3.75 -14.64
C GLN A 84 9.85 -2.70 -13.55
N LEU A 85 10.85 -2.32 -12.75
CA LEU A 85 10.73 -1.28 -11.73
C LEU A 85 10.28 0.06 -12.34
N ALA A 86 10.91 0.47 -13.44
CA ALA A 86 10.57 1.70 -14.15
C ALA A 86 9.11 1.72 -14.64
N ALA A 87 8.52 0.56 -14.96
CA ALA A 87 7.14 0.44 -15.35
C ALA A 87 6.17 0.33 -14.17
N ILE A 88 6.58 -0.31 -13.07
CA ILE A 88 5.79 -0.49 -11.85
C ILE A 88 5.53 0.85 -11.14
N MET A 89 6.58 1.67 -10.93
CA MET A 89 6.49 2.86 -10.10
C MET A 89 5.44 3.88 -10.58
N PRO A 90 5.40 4.32 -11.86
CA PRO A 90 4.40 5.27 -12.31
C PRO A 90 2.98 4.68 -12.28
N LYS A 91 2.84 3.38 -12.58
CA LYS A 91 1.53 2.70 -12.52
C LYS A 91 1.01 2.64 -11.10
N THR A 92 1.88 2.37 -10.13
CA THR A 92 1.52 2.37 -8.70
C THR A 92 1.14 3.77 -8.23
N ALA A 93 1.90 4.80 -8.60
CA ALA A 93 1.57 6.19 -8.26
C ALA A 93 0.18 6.59 -8.77
N GLN A 94 -0.17 6.23 -10.01
CA GLN A 94 -1.50 6.47 -10.57
C GLN A 94 -2.60 5.75 -9.76
N LEU A 95 -2.38 4.48 -9.40
CA LEU A 95 -3.35 3.71 -8.62
C LEU A 95 -3.52 4.27 -7.21
N GLN A 96 -2.45 4.81 -6.60
CA GLN A 96 -2.52 5.45 -5.30
C GLN A 96 -3.36 6.74 -5.37
N GLU A 97 -3.17 7.56 -6.39
CA GLU A 97 -4.03 8.74 -6.61
C GLU A 97 -5.51 8.35 -6.76
N GLU A 98 -5.81 7.26 -7.48
CA GLU A 98 -7.19 6.75 -7.59
C GLU A 98 -7.72 6.31 -6.22
N CYS A 99 -6.92 5.61 -5.42
CA CYS A 99 -7.26 5.17 -4.07
C CYS A 99 -7.57 6.35 -3.14
N ASP A 100 -6.74 7.38 -3.14
CA ASP A 100 -6.91 8.56 -2.29
C ASP A 100 -8.22 9.28 -2.60
N LYS A 101 -8.58 9.41 -3.89
CA LYS A 101 -9.86 9.99 -4.32
C LYS A 101 -11.06 9.15 -3.86
N PHE A 102 -10.95 7.82 -3.94
CA PHE A 102 -12.03 6.93 -3.48
C PHE A 102 -12.17 6.94 -1.96
N TYR A 103 -11.04 6.99 -1.24
CA TYR A 103 -11.01 7.09 0.21
C TYR A 103 -11.63 8.40 0.70
N ALA A 104 -11.24 9.53 0.11
CA ALA A 104 -11.84 10.83 0.42
C ALA A 104 -13.36 10.80 0.23
N LYS A 105 -13.84 10.26 -0.89
CA LYS A 105 -15.29 10.13 -1.13
C LYS A 105 -15.99 9.16 -0.17
N ALA A 106 -15.29 8.11 0.25
CA ALA A 106 -15.83 7.19 1.27
C ALA A 106 -15.98 7.86 2.63
N LEU A 107 -15.04 8.73 3.03
CA LEU A 107 -15.12 9.52 4.27
C LEU A 107 -16.28 10.51 4.23
N GLU A 108 -16.51 11.20 3.11
CA GLU A 108 -17.68 12.06 2.94
C GLU A 108 -18.99 11.28 3.13
N ASN A 109 -19.10 10.12 2.48
CA ASN A 109 -20.28 9.28 2.60
C ASN A 109 -20.45 8.73 4.04
N LEU A 110 -19.38 8.46 4.77
CA LEU A 110 -19.43 8.09 6.19
C LEU A 110 -19.97 9.25 7.02
N ALA A 111 -19.49 10.48 6.80
CA ALA A 111 -19.93 11.67 7.51
C ALA A 111 -21.43 11.93 7.29
N GLU A 112 -21.95 11.76 6.06
CA GLU A 112 -23.39 11.83 5.75
C GLU A 112 -24.24 10.81 6.54
N ASN A 113 -23.62 9.69 6.97
CA ASN A 113 -24.24 8.65 7.79
C ASN A 113 -23.90 8.75 9.29
N GLY A 114 -23.34 9.88 9.75
CA GLY A 114 -23.05 10.14 11.16
C GLY A 114 -21.73 9.54 11.67
N TYR A 115 -20.87 9.01 10.79
CA TYR A 115 -19.56 8.49 11.15
C TYR A 115 -18.47 9.45 10.74
N HIS A 116 -17.78 10.05 11.71
CA HIS A 116 -16.72 11.02 11.46
C HIS A 116 -15.36 10.44 11.84
N LYS A 117 -14.34 10.67 11.00
CA LYS A 117 -12.96 10.41 11.37
C LYS A 117 -12.54 11.44 12.42
N VAL A 118 -12.02 10.97 13.55
CA VAL A 118 -11.51 11.86 14.60
C VAL A 118 -10.25 12.56 14.11
N ASP A 119 -10.21 13.87 14.26
CA ASP A 119 -9.02 14.69 14.06
C ASP A 119 -8.41 15.02 15.42
N PHE A 120 -7.28 14.40 15.74
CA PHE A 120 -6.61 14.58 17.02
C PHE A 120 -5.98 15.95 17.21
N ASP A 121 -5.81 16.73 16.14
CA ASP A 121 -5.29 18.11 16.21
C ASP A 121 -6.37 19.13 16.57
N HIS A 122 -7.66 18.73 16.45
CA HIS A 122 -8.82 19.61 16.64
C HIS A 122 -9.89 18.98 17.55
N LEU A 123 -9.48 18.37 18.66
CA LEU A 123 -10.39 17.78 19.65
C LEU A 123 -11.11 18.84 20.48
N THR A 124 -12.36 18.60 20.81
CA THR A 124 -13.03 19.28 21.91
C THR A 124 -12.44 18.88 23.26
N LYS A 125 -12.69 19.66 24.33
CA LYS A 125 -12.19 19.32 25.67
C LYS A 125 -12.75 17.99 26.20
N GLU A 126 -14.00 17.68 25.87
CA GLU A 126 -14.68 16.43 26.20
C GLU A 126 -14.04 15.25 25.49
N GLU A 127 -13.76 15.39 24.20
CA GLU A 127 -13.09 14.36 23.40
C GLU A 127 -11.63 14.15 23.89
N GLU A 128 -10.90 15.22 24.15
CA GLU A 128 -9.53 15.13 24.69
C GLU A 128 -9.51 14.37 26.03
N HIS A 129 -10.45 14.66 26.93
CA HIS A 129 -10.57 13.94 28.21
C HIS A 129 -10.90 12.45 27.98
N LEU A 130 -11.84 12.14 27.09
CA LEU A 130 -12.23 10.78 26.76
C LEU A 130 -11.02 9.99 26.20
N TRP A 131 -10.31 10.56 25.23
CA TRP A 131 -9.18 9.89 24.60
C TRP A 131 -7.98 9.73 25.53
N LYS A 132 -7.70 10.70 26.41
CA LYS A 132 -6.68 10.56 27.47
C LYS A 132 -7.01 9.43 28.43
N LYS A 133 -8.27 9.35 28.87
CA LYS A 133 -8.71 8.27 29.76
C LYS A 133 -8.58 6.91 29.08
N TYR A 134 -9.05 6.78 27.83
CA TYR A 134 -8.93 5.56 27.05
C TYR A 134 -7.46 5.14 26.85
N PHE A 135 -6.61 6.08 26.50
CA PHE A 135 -5.17 5.81 26.35
C PHE A 135 -4.57 5.26 27.66
N GLN A 136 -4.88 5.88 28.81
CA GLN A 136 -4.32 5.47 30.10
C GLN A 136 -4.85 4.11 30.57
N SER A 137 -6.13 3.82 30.36
CA SER A 137 -6.74 2.58 30.85
C SER A 137 -6.53 1.38 29.93
N GLU A 138 -6.54 1.60 28.61
CA GLU A 138 -6.57 0.50 27.65
C GLU A 138 -5.26 0.36 26.85
N LEU A 139 -4.67 1.49 26.40
CA LEU A 139 -3.51 1.42 25.52
C LEU A 139 -2.18 1.42 26.29
N PHE A 140 -2.03 2.31 27.26
CA PHE A 140 -0.77 2.43 28.00
C PHE A 140 -0.31 1.12 28.67
N PRO A 141 -1.18 0.30 29.30
CA PRO A 141 -0.77 -0.95 29.93
C PRO A 141 -0.21 -2.01 28.97
N ILE A 142 -0.55 -1.95 27.69
CA ILE A 142 -0.08 -2.91 26.67
C ILE A 142 1.15 -2.42 25.90
N LEU A 143 1.57 -1.16 26.09
CA LEU A 143 2.76 -0.61 25.46
C LEU A 143 4.02 -1.10 26.17
N SER A 144 5.01 -1.52 25.41
CA SER A 144 6.34 -1.88 25.87
C SER A 144 7.36 -0.87 25.30
N PRO A 145 7.59 0.28 25.95
CA PRO A 145 8.56 1.26 25.49
C PRO A 145 9.95 0.64 25.40
N GLN A 146 10.62 0.85 24.28
CA GLN A 146 12.02 0.40 24.10
C GLN A 146 12.91 1.62 23.90
N ILE A 147 14.08 1.57 24.52
CA ILE A 147 15.11 2.59 24.32
C ILE A 147 15.82 2.29 23.00
N VAL A 148 15.83 3.27 22.11
CA VAL A 148 16.65 3.22 20.88
C VAL A 148 18.04 3.67 21.25
N ASP A 149 18.99 2.76 21.28
CA ASP A 149 20.41 3.04 21.48
C ASP A 149 21.28 2.48 20.35
N ASN A 150 22.53 2.95 20.27
CA ASN A 150 23.46 2.54 19.21
C ASN A 150 23.97 1.09 19.37
N LEU A 151 23.59 0.38 20.42
CA LEU A 151 23.96 -1.00 20.70
C LEU A 151 22.90 -2.00 20.22
N SER A 152 21.73 -1.51 19.83
CA SER A 152 20.64 -2.36 19.33
C SER A 152 20.88 -2.74 17.87
N LEU A 153 21.12 -4.03 17.63
CA LEU A 153 21.23 -4.63 16.28
C LEU A 153 19.89 -4.66 15.51
N ILE A 154 18.79 -4.18 16.13
CA ILE A 154 17.44 -4.17 15.53
C ILE A 154 17.19 -2.88 14.74
N HIS A 155 18.06 -1.89 14.88
CA HIS A 155 17.97 -0.61 14.17
C HIS A 155 18.85 -0.61 12.93
N ILE A 156 18.52 -1.44 11.98
CA ILE A 156 19.13 -1.44 10.65
C ILE A 156 18.19 -0.71 9.70
#